data_d3fbb64684b9109812cd62b4e7c59a75
#
_entry.id   d3fbb64684b9109812cd62b4e7c59a75
#
_cell.length_a   1.000
_cell.length_b   1.000
_cell.length_c   1.000
_cell.angle_alpha   90.00
_cell.angle_beta   90.00
_cell.angle_gamma   90.00
#
_symmetry.space_group_name_H-M   'P 1'
#
loop_
_entity.id
_entity.type
_entity.pdbx_description
1 polymer ?
#
loop_
_entity_poly.entity_id
_entity_poly.type
_entity_poly.pdbx_seq_one_letter_code
_entity_poly.pdbx_strand_id
1 'polypeptide(L)'
;MNLVMLRDEYDLARRYTQSLYADLPEAAVHWRPAPQSSGIGWHLGHQAAVNHFFMRNVLAAEPSLNPQFDALFDAVKPEEQRGTLPPLHAILTYREAIARHTHAHIEAVLAGTRPAAQQATYTLGALLVSLINHEYQHDCWVRQMRGLLGRETPDVGFSRHVRQVDGYWMLPAAFEMPALS
;
A
#
# COMPACT_ATOMS: atom_id res chain seq x y z
N MET A 1 6.63 -18.15 -2.25
CA MET A 1 7.61 -17.02 -2.22
C MET A 1 8.15 -16.86 -0.81
N ASN A 2 9.43 -16.58 -0.63
CA ASN A 2 10.03 -16.27 0.68
C ASN A 2 9.94 -14.75 1.00
N LEU A 3 10.34 -14.35 2.23
CA LEU A 3 10.24 -12.95 2.67
C LEU A 3 11.08 -11.98 1.85
N VAL A 4 12.25 -12.40 1.36
CA VAL A 4 13.12 -11.54 0.53
C VAL A 4 12.42 -11.22 -0.79
N MET A 5 11.85 -12.24 -1.45
CA MET A 5 11.07 -12.03 -2.66
C MET A 5 9.83 -11.16 -2.41
N LEU A 6 9.14 -11.35 -1.28
CA LEU A 6 7.97 -10.52 -0.95
C LEU A 6 8.34 -9.07 -0.65
N ARG A 7 9.49 -8.81 -0.03
CA ARG A 7 10.03 -7.45 0.13
C ARG A 7 10.25 -6.79 -1.23
N ASP A 8 10.89 -7.50 -2.15
CA ASP A 8 11.17 -6.98 -3.48
C ASP A 8 9.87 -6.70 -4.28
N GLU A 9 8.87 -7.58 -4.16
CA GLU A 9 7.54 -7.39 -4.73
C GLU A 9 6.79 -6.20 -4.10
N TYR A 10 6.89 -6.00 -2.81
CA TYR A 10 6.34 -4.85 -2.10
C TYR A 10 6.93 -3.53 -2.64
N ASP A 11 8.24 -3.50 -2.86
CA ASP A 11 8.92 -2.35 -3.44
C ASP A 11 8.51 -2.09 -4.90
N LEU A 12 8.31 -3.16 -5.68
CA LEU A 12 7.80 -3.04 -7.05
C LEU A 12 6.39 -2.44 -7.07
N ALA A 13 5.48 -2.95 -6.25
CA ALA A 13 4.11 -2.42 -6.14
C ALA A 13 4.13 -0.94 -5.74
N ARG A 14 4.91 -0.55 -4.74
CA ARG A 14 5.05 0.85 -4.32
C ARG A 14 5.59 1.77 -5.41
N ARG A 15 6.62 1.33 -6.15
CA ARG A 15 7.15 2.10 -7.29
C ARG A 15 6.12 2.27 -8.38
N TYR A 16 5.34 1.22 -8.66
CA TYR A 16 4.25 1.32 -9.61
C TYR A 16 3.20 2.35 -9.16
N THR A 17 2.72 2.25 -7.92
CA THR A 17 1.82 3.27 -7.35
C THR A 17 2.40 4.67 -7.49
N GLN A 18 3.67 4.88 -7.11
CA GLN A 18 4.32 6.18 -7.20
C GLN A 18 4.32 6.75 -8.62
N SER A 19 4.51 5.90 -9.63
CA SER A 19 4.49 6.32 -11.03
C SER A 19 3.12 6.85 -11.46
N LEU A 20 2.02 6.32 -10.92
CA LEU A 20 0.67 6.77 -11.21
C LEU A 20 0.38 8.20 -10.70
N TYR A 21 1.17 8.70 -9.77
CA TYR A 21 0.99 10.02 -9.17
C TYR A 21 2.06 11.03 -9.63
N ALA A 22 3.14 10.58 -10.26
CA ALA A 22 4.33 11.40 -10.53
C ALA A 22 4.06 12.61 -11.44
N ASP A 23 3.12 12.49 -12.36
CA ASP A 23 2.75 13.54 -13.32
C ASP A 23 1.41 14.24 -13.00
N LEU A 24 0.79 13.88 -11.87
CA LEU A 24 -0.49 14.49 -11.49
C LEU A 24 -0.26 15.89 -10.90
N PRO A 25 -1.00 16.90 -11.37
CA PRO A 25 -0.97 18.22 -10.75
C PRO A 25 -1.59 18.16 -9.34
N GLU A 26 -1.17 19.06 -8.46
CA GLU A 26 -1.69 19.17 -7.10
C GLU A 26 -3.22 19.18 -7.03
N ALA A 27 -3.88 19.89 -7.94
CA ALA A 27 -5.34 19.95 -8.00
C ALA A 27 -6.02 18.59 -8.25
N ALA A 28 -5.33 17.64 -8.89
CA ALA A 28 -5.88 16.32 -9.15
C ALA A 28 -6.04 15.46 -7.87
N VAL A 29 -5.34 15.81 -6.79
CA VAL A 29 -5.44 15.10 -5.49
C VAL A 29 -6.89 15.05 -4.99
N HIS A 30 -7.64 16.13 -5.20
CA HIS A 30 -9.04 16.25 -4.77
C HIS A 30 -10.05 15.77 -5.80
N TRP A 31 -9.58 15.47 -7.02
CA TRP A 31 -10.48 15.04 -8.09
C TRP A 31 -11.08 13.66 -7.81
N ARG A 32 -12.36 13.52 -8.13
CA ARG A 32 -13.16 12.28 -7.97
C ARG A 32 -14.14 12.14 -9.14
N PRO A 33 -14.46 10.91 -9.56
CA PRO A 33 -15.37 10.68 -10.68
C PRO A 33 -16.84 10.99 -10.34
N ALA A 34 -17.23 10.93 -9.07
CA ALA A 34 -18.56 11.25 -8.57
C ALA A 34 -18.47 11.80 -7.13
N PRO A 35 -19.48 12.55 -6.65
CA PRO A 35 -19.45 13.14 -5.31
C PRO A 35 -19.24 12.13 -4.17
N GLN A 36 -19.75 10.89 -4.34
CA GLN A 36 -19.64 9.83 -3.35
C GLN A 36 -18.38 8.97 -3.51
N SER A 37 -17.61 9.20 -4.56
CA SER A 37 -16.36 8.47 -4.82
C SER A 37 -15.20 9.06 -4.04
N SER A 38 -14.28 8.23 -3.62
CA SER A 38 -13.02 8.69 -3.05
C SER A 38 -12.19 9.47 -4.07
N GLY A 39 -11.53 10.52 -3.62
CA GLY A 39 -10.60 11.28 -4.46
C GLY A 39 -9.33 10.50 -4.76
N ILE A 40 -8.66 10.86 -5.86
CA ILE A 40 -7.41 10.21 -6.28
C ILE A 40 -6.37 10.19 -5.14
N GLY A 41 -6.15 11.31 -4.46
CA GLY A 41 -5.19 11.39 -3.36
C GLY A 41 -5.59 10.58 -2.14
N TRP A 42 -6.90 10.34 -1.93
CA TRP A 42 -7.36 9.49 -0.85
C TRP A 42 -6.87 8.04 -1.02
N HIS A 43 -6.91 7.49 -2.25
CA HIS A 43 -6.41 6.14 -2.52
C HIS A 43 -4.94 6.01 -2.12
N LEU A 44 -4.11 7.01 -2.46
CA LEU A 44 -2.68 7.03 -2.12
C LEU A 44 -2.45 7.01 -0.59
N GLY A 45 -3.19 7.82 0.15
CA GLY A 45 -3.09 7.89 1.61
C GLY A 45 -3.65 6.64 2.28
N HIS A 46 -4.76 6.09 1.77
CA HIS A 46 -5.39 4.88 2.28
C HIS A 46 -4.50 3.64 2.15
N GLN A 47 -3.81 3.46 1.02
CA GLN A 47 -2.82 2.39 0.87
C GLN A 47 -1.77 2.42 1.98
N ALA A 48 -1.27 3.61 2.34
CA ALA A 48 -0.31 3.76 3.44
C ALA A 48 -0.95 3.52 4.81
N ALA A 49 -2.16 4.02 5.05
CA ALA A 49 -2.86 3.84 6.32
C ALA A 49 -3.19 2.36 6.60
N VAL A 50 -3.60 1.61 5.58
CA VAL A 50 -3.84 0.15 5.70
C VAL A 50 -2.54 -0.58 5.99
N ASN A 51 -1.47 -0.25 5.29
CA ASN A 51 -0.15 -0.81 5.59
C ASN A 51 0.25 -0.54 7.05
N HIS A 52 0.14 0.71 7.49
CA HIS A 52 0.44 1.10 8.86
C HIS A 52 -0.42 0.35 9.87
N PHE A 53 -1.73 0.25 9.61
CA PHE A 53 -2.64 -0.50 10.47
C PHE A 53 -2.18 -1.95 10.67
N PHE A 54 -1.85 -2.67 9.60
CA PHE A 54 -1.42 -4.06 9.69
C PHE A 54 -0.06 -4.21 10.38
N MET A 55 0.91 -3.37 10.05
CA MET A 55 2.24 -3.45 10.66
C MET A 55 2.18 -3.16 12.16
N ARG A 56 1.53 -2.08 12.56
CA ARG A 56 1.49 -1.71 13.98
C ARG A 56 0.55 -2.56 14.84
N ASN A 57 -0.63 -2.95 14.32
CA ASN A 57 -1.64 -3.65 15.14
C ASN A 57 -1.50 -5.17 15.09
N VAL A 58 -1.13 -5.73 13.93
CA VAL A 58 -1.10 -7.20 13.77
C VAL A 58 0.29 -7.75 14.01
N LEU A 59 1.33 -7.05 13.55
CA LEU A 59 2.71 -7.53 13.67
C LEU A 59 3.40 -7.04 14.95
N ALA A 60 3.29 -5.75 15.29
CA ALA A 60 4.21 -5.11 16.23
C ALA A 60 3.58 -4.63 17.55
N ALA A 61 2.26 -4.40 17.60
CA ALA A 61 1.58 -3.78 18.74
C ALA A 61 2.18 -2.41 19.13
N GLU A 62 2.34 -1.53 18.16
CA GLU A 62 3.00 -0.22 18.31
C GLU A 62 1.99 0.93 18.20
N PRO A 63 2.31 2.11 18.76
CA PRO A 63 1.48 3.30 18.58
C PRO A 63 1.51 3.79 17.13
N SER A 64 0.51 4.60 16.76
CA SER A 64 0.46 5.22 15.44
C SER A 64 1.59 6.25 15.25
N LEU A 65 2.21 6.24 14.07
CA LEU A 65 3.16 7.27 13.64
C LEU A 65 2.47 8.59 13.29
N ASN A 66 1.22 8.54 12.85
CA ASN A 66 0.42 9.72 12.52
C ASN A 66 -1.08 9.43 12.69
N PRO A 67 -1.63 9.57 13.91
CA PRO A 67 -3.03 9.28 14.19
C PRO A 67 -4.02 10.12 13.37
N GLN A 68 -3.63 11.33 12.97
CA GLN A 68 -4.48 12.21 12.16
C GLN A 68 -4.64 11.67 10.74
N PHE A 69 -3.55 11.20 10.12
CA PHE A 69 -3.60 10.62 8.77
C PHE A 69 -4.26 9.25 8.81
N ASP A 70 -4.00 8.42 9.81
CA ASP A 70 -4.70 7.15 9.99
C ASP A 70 -6.23 7.36 10.02
N ALA A 71 -6.71 8.35 10.79
CA ALA A 71 -8.12 8.66 10.89
C ALA A 71 -8.71 9.29 9.61
N LEU A 72 -7.92 10.05 8.84
CA LEU A 72 -8.34 10.68 7.60
C LEU A 72 -8.51 9.66 6.47
N PHE A 73 -7.63 8.68 6.42
CA PHE A 73 -7.59 7.67 5.36
C PHE A 73 -8.28 6.36 5.75
N ASP A 74 -9.05 6.36 6.84
CA ASP A 74 -9.84 5.21 7.27
C ASP A 74 -11.02 4.98 6.31
N ALA A 75 -11.15 3.76 5.78
CA ALA A 75 -12.21 3.37 4.86
C ALA A 75 -13.59 3.20 5.54
N VAL A 76 -13.62 3.07 6.86
CA VAL A 76 -14.89 2.91 7.60
C VAL A 76 -15.74 4.17 7.53
N LYS A 77 -15.12 5.34 7.38
CA LYS A 77 -15.85 6.61 7.26
C LYS A 77 -16.40 6.80 5.84
N PRO A 78 -17.70 7.11 5.69
CA PRO A 78 -18.23 7.51 4.40
C PRO A 78 -17.58 8.82 3.92
N GLU A 79 -17.58 9.04 2.61
CA GLU A 79 -16.85 10.15 1.96
C GLU A 79 -17.23 11.52 2.55
N GLU A 80 -18.51 11.73 2.87
CA GLU A 80 -19.02 12.99 3.40
C GLU A 80 -18.48 13.32 4.81
N GLN A 81 -17.98 12.31 5.51
CA GLN A 81 -17.42 12.43 6.86
C GLN A 81 -15.89 12.48 6.85
N ARG A 82 -15.28 12.34 5.67
CA ARG A 82 -13.83 12.48 5.52
C ARG A 82 -13.48 13.96 5.43
N GLY A 83 -12.46 14.36 6.17
CA GLY A 83 -11.94 15.73 6.13
C GLY A 83 -11.32 16.09 4.77
N THR A 84 -10.92 17.34 4.66
CA THR A 84 -10.16 17.82 3.48
C THR A 84 -8.83 17.06 3.37
N LEU A 85 -8.54 16.55 2.19
CA LEU A 85 -7.26 15.89 1.92
C LEU A 85 -6.10 16.90 2.04
N PRO A 86 -4.99 16.50 2.66
CA PRO A 86 -3.78 17.30 2.69
C PRO A 86 -3.16 17.40 1.28
N PRO A 87 -2.21 18.32 1.08
CA PRO A 87 -1.47 18.43 -0.17
C PRO A 87 -0.77 17.11 -0.53
N LEU A 88 -0.59 16.85 -1.83
CA LEU A 88 0.03 15.62 -2.33
C LEU A 88 1.38 15.32 -1.69
N HIS A 89 2.24 16.32 -1.53
CA HIS A 89 3.55 16.15 -0.91
C HIS A 89 3.47 15.65 0.54
N ALA A 90 2.44 16.06 1.31
CA ALA A 90 2.23 15.59 2.68
C ALA A 90 1.76 14.12 2.70
N ILE A 91 0.91 13.72 1.76
CA ILE A 91 0.49 12.32 1.59
C ILE A 91 1.70 11.45 1.21
N LEU A 92 2.53 11.91 0.28
CA LEU A 92 3.75 11.20 -0.13
C LEU A 92 4.75 11.07 1.02
N THR A 93 4.93 12.12 1.83
CA THR A 93 5.78 12.07 3.02
C THR A 93 5.29 11.05 4.05
N TYR A 94 3.97 11.04 4.32
CA TYR A 94 3.36 10.03 5.18
C TYR A 94 3.60 8.61 4.63
N ARG A 95 3.31 8.39 3.35
CA ARG A 95 3.51 7.10 2.68
C ARG A 95 4.96 6.62 2.78
N GLU A 96 5.92 7.51 2.61
CA GLU A 96 7.34 7.18 2.74
C GLU A 96 7.75 6.84 4.19
N ALA A 97 7.20 7.54 5.17
CA ALA A 97 7.44 7.21 6.58
C ALA A 97 6.92 5.80 6.92
N ILE A 98 5.70 5.45 6.46
CA ILE A 98 5.13 4.12 6.65
C ILE A 98 5.97 3.04 5.95
N ALA A 99 6.47 3.30 4.75
CA ALA A 99 7.32 2.35 4.05
C ALA A 99 8.63 2.07 4.78
N ARG A 100 9.32 3.11 5.27
CA ARG A 100 10.53 2.93 6.08
C ARG A 100 10.24 2.09 7.34
N HIS A 101 9.11 2.34 7.98
CA HIS A 101 8.66 1.57 9.15
C HIS A 101 8.42 0.09 8.79
N THR A 102 7.74 -0.16 7.66
CA THR A 102 7.51 -1.53 7.14
C THR A 102 8.84 -2.23 6.84
N HIS A 103 9.78 -1.55 6.18
CA HIS A 103 11.11 -2.11 5.92
C HIS A 103 11.87 -2.44 7.20
N ALA A 104 11.81 -1.59 8.23
CA ALA A 104 12.44 -1.89 9.52
C ALA A 104 11.90 -3.18 10.14
N HIS A 105 10.59 -3.44 10.03
CA HIS A 105 10.00 -4.70 10.47
C HIS A 105 10.45 -5.89 9.63
N ILE A 106 10.50 -5.74 8.30
CA ILE A 106 10.98 -6.80 7.41
C ILE A 106 12.42 -7.19 7.78
N GLU A 107 13.30 -6.21 7.92
CA GLU A 107 14.71 -6.45 8.26
C GLU A 107 14.87 -7.08 9.66
N ALA A 108 14.09 -6.64 10.65
CA ALA A 108 14.12 -7.22 11.99
C ALA A 108 13.66 -8.71 12.00
N VAL A 109 12.68 -9.08 11.17
CA VAL A 109 12.25 -10.48 11.01
C VAL A 109 13.31 -11.29 10.27
N LEU A 110 13.87 -10.76 9.19
CA LEU A 110 14.92 -11.43 8.42
C LEU A 110 16.20 -11.65 9.24
N ALA A 111 16.55 -10.70 10.12
CA ALA A 111 17.67 -10.83 11.06
C ALA A 111 17.40 -11.74 12.27
N GLY A 112 16.15 -12.24 12.43
CA GLY A 112 15.78 -13.07 13.57
C GLY A 112 15.78 -12.33 14.92
N THR A 113 15.73 -11.00 14.90
CA THR A 113 15.79 -10.17 16.13
C THR A 113 14.44 -10.00 16.82
N ARG A 114 13.34 -10.43 16.18
CA ARG A 114 12.01 -10.38 16.79
C ARG A 114 11.73 -11.61 17.67
N PRO A 115 11.03 -11.43 18.82
CA PRO A 115 10.48 -12.54 19.57
C PRO A 115 9.57 -13.42 18.70
N ALA A 116 9.54 -14.74 18.99
CA ALA A 116 8.77 -15.72 18.21
C ALA A 116 9.04 -15.63 16.69
N ALA A 117 10.30 -15.66 16.31
CA ALA A 117 10.77 -15.38 14.92
C ALA A 117 9.99 -16.14 13.84
N GLN A 118 9.67 -17.41 14.07
CA GLN A 118 8.91 -18.23 13.11
C GLN A 118 7.49 -17.70 12.89
N GLN A 119 6.76 -17.39 13.99
CA GLN A 119 5.42 -16.83 13.90
C GLN A 119 5.45 -15.42 13.26
N ALA A 120 6.44 -14.61 13.60
CA ALA A 120 6.64 -13.30 13.01
C ALA A 120 6.91 -13.40 11.50
N THR A 121 7.69 -14.37 11.05
CA THR A 121 7.96 -14.66 9.65
C THR A 121 6.68 -15.02 8.90
N TYR A 122 5.87 -15.91 9.44
CA TYR A 122 4.59 -16.31 8.84
C TYR A 122 3.63 -15.14 8.76
N THR A 123 3.44 -14.43 9.86
CA THR A 123 2.53 -13.27 9.92
C THR A 123 2.94 -12.19 8.92
N LEU A 124 4.21 -11.81 8.90
CA LEU A 124 4.72 -10.80 7.98
C LEU A 124 4.57 -11.24 6.53
N GLY A 125 4.86 -12.49 6.19
CA GLY A 125 4.67 -13.00 4.83
C GLY A 125 3.23 -12.89 4.35
N ALA A 126 2.27 -13.30 5.17
CA ALA A 126 0.84 -13.18 4.86
C ALA A 126 0.40 -11.70 4.72
N LEU A 127 0.88 -10.84 5.60
CA LEU A 127 0.61 -9.40 5.53
C LEU A 127 1.18 -8.76 4.26
N LEU A 128 2.42 -9.07 3.88
CA LEU A 128 3.03 -8.53 2.67
C LEU A 128 2.26 -8.93 1.42
N VAL A 129 1.82 -10.19 1.29
CA VAL A 129 0.96 -10.60 0.16
C VAL A 129 -0.33 -9.79 0.13
N SER A 130 -0.98 -9.61 1.27
CA SER A 130 -2.23 -8.82 1.36
C SER A 130 -2.00 -7.35 1.00
N LEU A 131 -0.91 -6.75 1.48
CA LEU A 131 -0.57 -5.35 1.23
C LEU A 131 -0.20 -5.11 -0.24
N ILE A 132 0.57 -5.99 -0.87
CA ILE A 132 0.90 -5.92 -2.29
C ILE A 132 -0.38 -5.96 -3.13
N ASN A 133 -1.29 -6.88 -2.83
CA ASN A 133 -2.56 -7.00 -3.54
C ASN A 133 -3.46 -5.78 -3.30
N HIS A 134 -3.47 -5.22 -2.10
CA HIS A 134 -4.21 -4.00 -1.78
C HIS A 134 -3.64 -2.77 -2.54
N GLU A 135 -2.31 -2.65 -2.67
CA GLU A 135 -1.69 -1.62 -3.51
C GLU A 135 -2.22 -1.72 -4.95
N TYR A 136 -2.08 -2.86 -5.58
CA TYR A 136 -2.50 -3.05 -6.98
C TYR A 136 -4.01 -2.89 -7.18
N GLN A 137 -4.84 -3.26 -6.21
CA GLN A 137 -6.28 -3.03 -6.26
C GLN A 137 -6.61 -1.54 -6.36
N HIS A 138 -6.02 -0.72 -5.49
CA HIS A 138 -6.20 0.73 -5.52
C HIS A 138 -5.62 1.34 -6.79
N ASP A 139 -4.50 0.84 -7.27
CA ASP A 139 -3.87 1.28 -8.51
C ASP A 139 -4.76 1.05 -9.74
N CYS A 140 -5.54 -0.04 -9.77
CA CYS A 140 -6.53 -0.26 -10.84
C CYS A 140 -7.58 0.86 -10.85
N TRP A 141 -8.09 1.29 -9.71
CA TRP A 141 -9.03 2.41 -9.62
C TRP A 141 -8.39 3.74 -10.01
N VAL A 142 -7.19 4.01 -9.54
CA VAL A 142 -6.45 5.22 -9.91
C VAL A 142 -6.17 5.29 -11.41
N ARG A 143 -5.84 4.17 -12.07
CA ARG A 143 -5.69 4.10 -13.53
C ARG A 143 -6.97 4.49 -14.25
N GLN A 144 -8.13 3.98 -13.80
CA GLN A 144 -9.42 4.37 -14.37
C GLN A 144 -9.68 5.87 -14.21
N MET A 145 -9.39 6.42 -13.01
CA MET A 145 -9.52 7.85 -12.74
C MET A 145 -8.59 8.69 -13.62
N ARG A 146 -7.34 8.25 -13.83
CA ARG A 146 -6.40 8.89 -14.77
C ARG A 146 -6.95 8.93 -16.19
N GLY A 147 -7.53 7.81 -16.67
CA GLY A 147 -8.18 7.75 -17.97
C GLY A 147 -9.32 8.79 -18.11
N LEU A 148 -10.15 8.96 -17.08
CA LEU A 148 -11.20 9.97 -17.04
C LEU A 148 -10.66 11.41 -17.04
N LEU A 149 -9.44 11.62 -16.54
CA LEU A 149 -8.70 12.88 -16.61
C LEU A 149 -7.96 13.09 -17.95
N GLY A 150 -8.09 12.17 -18.91
CA GLY A 150 -7.37 12.22 -20.18
C GLY A 150 -5.86 11.98 -20.03
N ARG A 151 -5.42 11.26 -18.99
CA ARG A 151 -4.01 10.98 -18.73
C ARG A 151 -3.71 9.51 -19.00
N GLU A 152 -2.62 9.28 -19.71
CA GLU A 152 -2.12 7.94 -19.98
C GLU A 152 -1.63 7.28 -18.68
N THR A 153 -1.71 5.96 -18.64
CA THR A 153 -1.07 5.16 -17.59
C THR A 153 0.41 5.08 -17.91
N PRO A 154 1.30 5.40 -16.95
CA PRO A 154 2.73 5.23 -17.16
C PRO A 154 3.10 3.79 -17.53
N ASP A 155 3.96 3.64 -18.51
CA ASP A 155 4.51 2.32 -18.90
C ASP A 155 5.66 1.96 -17.94
N VAL A 156 5.30 1.54 -16.76
CA VAL A 156 6.22 0.95 -15.77
C VAL A 156 5.91 -0.53 -15.67
N GLY A 157 6.92 -1.35 -15.86
CA GLY A 157 6.78 -2.78 -15.82
C GLY A 157 6.19 -3.28 -14.49
N PHE A 158 5.29 -4.24 -14.60
CA PHE A 158 4.83 -5.03 -13.46
C PHE A 158 5.84 -6.13 -13.11
N SER A 159 5.78 -6.61 -11.88
CA SER A 159 6.43 -7.86 -11.52
C SER A 159 5.97 -8.99 -12.44
N ARG A 160 6.90 -9.87 -12.82
CA ARG A 160 6.60 -11.12 -13.54
C ARG A 160 5.69 -12.09 -12.76
N HIS A 161 5.55 -11.88 -11.46
CA HIS A 161 4.73 -12.70 -10.57
C HIS A 161 3.29 -12.20 -10.46
N VAL A 162 3.03 -10.97 -10.90
CA VAL A 162 1.69 -10.37 -10.89
C VAL A 162 0.90 -10.85 -12.11
N ARG A 163 -0.36 -11.13 -11.92
CA ARG A 163 -1.30 -11.56 -12.96
C ARG A 163 -2.59 -10.78 -12.87
N GLN A 164 -3.30 -10.69 -13.99
CA GLN A 164 -4.63 -10.13 -13.99
C GLN A 164 -5.66 -11.21 -13.64
N VAL A 165 -6.46 -10.94 -12.61
CA VAL A 165 -7.56 -11.79 -12.14
C VAL A 165 -8.80 -10.91 -11.97
N ASP A 166 -9.88 -11.22 -12.69
CA ASP A 166 -11.14 -10.47 -12.65
C ASP A 166 -11.00 -8.95 -12.82
N GLY A 167 -10.06 -8.53 -13.66
CA GLY A 167 -9.78 -7.11 -13.94
C GLY A 167 -8.80 -6.44 -12.98
N TYR A 168 -8.35 -7.11 -11.94
CA TYR A 168 -7.36 -6.61 -10.98
C TYR A 168 -5.99 -7.25 -11.17
N TRP A 169 -4.94 -6.47 -10.96
CA TRP A 169 -3.58 -6.99 -10.87
C TRP A 169 -3.37 -7.59 -9.49
N MET A 170 -2.95 -8.83 -9.43
CA MET A 170 -2.77 -9.56 -8.19
C MET A 170 -1.47 -10.36 -8.20
N LEU A 171 -0.87 -10.47 -7.03
CA LEU A 171 0.19 -11.42 -6.73
C LEU A 171 -0.47 -12.72 -6.23
N PRO A 172 -0.61 -13.76 -7.08
CA PRO A 172 -1.22 -15.04 -6.67
C PRO A 172 -0.19 -15.89 -5.91
N ALA A 173 0.42 -15.31 -4.87
CA ALA A 173 1.48 -15.99 -4.17
C ALA A 173 0.98 -16.70 -2.93
N ALA A 174 1.31 -17.98 -2.82
CA ALA A 174 1.40 -18.62 -1.53
C ALA A 174 2.73 -18.25 -0.89
N PHE A 175 2.70 -17.77 0.35
CA PHE A 175 3.89 -17.63 1.17
C PHE A 175 4.42 -19.02 1.53
N GLU A 176 5.66 -19.30 1.17
CA GLU A 176 6.32 -20.55 1.51
C GLU A 176 7.03 -20.39 2.85
N MET A 177 6.58 -21.16 3.84
CA MET A 177 7.28 -21.25 5.12
C MET A 177 8.68 -21.80 4.91
N PRO A 178 9.70 -21.26 5.60
CA PRO A 178 11.00 -21.92 5.70
C PRO A 178 10.79 -23.31 6.28
N ALA A 179 11.49 -24.31 5.72
CA ALA A 179 11.46 -25.65 6.29
C ALA A 179 11.90 -25.58 7.78
N LEU A 180 11.16 -26.30 8.62
CA LEU A 180 11.56 -26.47 10.02
C LEU A 180 12.89 -27.23 10.03
N SER A 181 13.96 -26.59 10.48
CA SER A 181 15.24 -27.23 10.76
C SER A 181 15.24 -27.85 12.14
#